data_25df817c0297fe36f28b5b101c4c0d64
#
_entry.id   25df817c0297fe36f28b5b101c4c0d64
#
_cell.length_a   1.000
_cell.length_b   1.000
_cell.length_c   1.000
_cell.angle_alpha   90.00
_cell.angle_beta   90.00
_cell.angle_gamma   90.00
#
_symmetry.space_group_name_H-M   'P 1'
#
loop_
_entity.id
_entity.type
_entity.pdbx_description
1 polymer ?
#
loop_
_entity_poly.entity_id
_entity_poly.type
_entity_poly.pdbx_seq_one_letter_code
_entity_poly.pdbx_strand_id
1 'polypeptide(L)'
;MGKKKQPIYKVVAADSRSPRDGKFLEAIGLYNPLTNPHTIDIKEDRALYWLNVGAQPTDTVKSLLNQKGIILKKELTGKGLSEEKIQEQMDNWQKLREVKAKSSSKKKAKDEVVSKEKASEQKVENIEESTAEVKGAASDTNESQ
;
A
#
# COMPACT_ATOMS: atom_id res chain seq x y z
N MET A 1 3.38 -18.61 -0.14
CA MET A 1 4.30 -18.69 -1.30
C MET A 1 5.39 -17.64 -1.13
N GLY A 2 6.46 -17.70 -1.92
CA GLY A 2 7.58 -16.75 -1.84
C GLY A 2 8.78 -17.29 -1.04
N LYS A 3 9.80 -16.43 -0.87
CA LYS A 3 11.03 -16.71 -0.12
C LYS A 3 11.06 -15.92 1.20
N LYS A 4 11.99 -16.26 2.09
CA LYS A 4 12.24 -15.48 3.32
C LYS A 4 12.52 -14.01 2.96
N LYS A 5 11.80 -13.08 3.57
CA LYS A 5 11.79 -11.63 3.27
C LYS A 5 11.22 -11.23 1.90
N GLN A 6 10.67 -12.18 1.12
CA GLN A 6 9.98 -11.94 -0.16
C GLN A 6 8.63 -12.66 -0.18
N PRO A 7 7.65 -12.22 0.62
CA PRO A 7 6.36 -12.89 0.71
C PRO A 7 5.51 -12.63 -0.55
N ILE A 8 4.92 -13.70 -1.08
CA ILE A 8 3.86 -13.65 -2.09
C ILE A 8 2.66 -14.41 -1.51
N TYR A 9 1.49 -13.78 -1.55
CA TYR A 9 0.28 -14.33 -0.94
C TYR A 9 -0.66 -14.85 -2.02
N LYS A 10 -1.31 -15.99 -1.73
CA LYS A 10 -2.39 -16.52 -2.54
C LYS A 10 -3.72 -16.17 -1.86
N VAL A 11 -4.65 -15.58 -2.62
CA VAL A 11 -6.02 -15.36 -2.18
C VAL A 11 -6.82 -16.61 -2.48
N VAL A 12 -7.41 -17.20 -1.46
CA VAL A 12 -8.13 -18.48 -1.56
C VAL A 12 -9.49 -18.40 -0.87
N ALA A 13 -10.44 -19.21 -1.37
CA ALA A 13 -11.65 -19.54 -0.64
C ALA A 13 -11.38 -20.80 0.19
N ALA A 14 -11.63 -20.74 1.47
CA ALA A 14 -11.41 -21.85 2.41
C ALA A 14 -12.53 -21.88 3.46
N ASP A 15 -12.70 -23.02 4.11
CA ASP A 15 -13.56 -23.14 5.29
C ASP A 15 -12.97 -22.29 6.44
N SER A 16 -13.82 -21.64 7.22
CA SER A 16 -13.43 -20.79 8.35
C SER A 16 -12.68 -21.55 9.45
N ARG A 17 -12.86 -22.87 9.51
CA ARG A 17 -12.19 -23.77 10.46
C ARG A 17 -10.84 -24.28 9.97
N SER A 18 -10.54 -24.12 8.67
CA SER A 18 -9.28 -24.57 8.10
C SER A 18 -8.11 -23.73 8.57
N PRO A 19 -6.97 -24.34 8.95
CA PRO A 19 -5.77 -23.59 9.29
C PRO A 19 -5.19 -22.90 8.03
N ARG A 20 -4.37 -21.86 8.23
CA ARG A 20 -3.76 -21.05 7.16
C ARG A 20 -3.07 -21.89 6.08
N ASP A 21 -2.38 -22.96 6.46
CA ASP A 21 -1.63 -23.83 5.56
C ASP A 21 -2.42 -25.11 5.21
N GLY A 22 -3.72 -25.15 5.55
CA GLY A 22 -4.62 -26.28 5.32
C GLY A 22 -5.18 -26.33 3.91
N LYS A 23 -6.18 -27.24 3.75
CA LYS A 23 -6.90 -27.36 2.48
C LYS A 23 -7.75 -26.13 2.21
N PHE A 24 -7.73 -25.66 0.98
CA PHE A 24 -8.61 -24.59 0.49
C PHE A 24 -9.50 -25.14 -0.62
N LEU A 25 -10.65 -24.52 -0.82
CA LEU A 25 -11.62 -24.93 -1.84
C LEU A 25 -11.17 -24.49 -3.22
N GLU A 26 -10.80 -23.22 -3.36
CA GLU A 26 -10.38 -22.66 -4.64
C GLU A 26 -9.35 -21.53 -4.46
N ALA A 27 -8.42 -21.43 -5.41
CA ALA A 27 -7.49 -20.31 -5.51
C ALA A 27 -8.06 -19.23 -6.43
N ILE A 28 -8.37 -18.07 -5.86
CA ILE A 28 -9.02 -16.95 -6.53
C ILE A 28 -7.99 -16.01 -7.16
N GLY A 29 -6.81 -15.84 -6.52
CA GLY A 29 -5.80 -14.92 -7.04
C GLY A 29 -4.49 -14.92 -6.29
N LEU A 30 -3.62 -13.98 -6.70
CA LEU A 30 -2.29 -13.74 -6.14
C LEU A 30 -2.16 -12.28 -5.73
N TYR A 31 -1.43 -12.04 -4.64
CA TYR A 31 -1.07 -10.72 -4.17
C TYR A 31 0.42 -10.64 -3.90
N ASN A 32 1.10 -9.72 -4.55
CA ASN A 32 2.51 -9.43 -4.34
C ASN A 32 2.67 -8.01 -3.78
N PRO A 33 3.02 -7.84 -2.50
CA PRO A 33 3.21 -6.53 -1.87
C PRO A 33 4.56 -5.88 -2.19
N LEU A 34 5.54 -6.62 -2.76
CA LEU A 34 6.91 -6.16 -2.95
C LEU A 34 7.09 -5.28 -4.19
N THR A 35 6.20 -5.39 -5.15
CA THR A 35 6.22 -4.56 -6.34
C THR A 35 5.70 -3.15 -6.04
N ASN A 36 6.22 -2.15 -6.71
CA ASN A 36 5.75 -0.77 -6.59
C ASN A 36 5.28 -0.28 -7.98
N PRO A 37 3.97 -0.14 -8.21
CA PRO A 37 2.86 -0.47 -7.33
C PRO A 37 2.71 -1.97 -7.05
N HIS A 38 2.11 -2.35 -5.92
CA HIS A 38 1.88 -3.75 -5.57
C HIS A 38 0.98 -4.44 -6.60
N THR A 39 1.33 -5.68 -6.94
CA THR A 39 0.61 -6.45 -7.95
C THR A 39 -0.53 -7.23 -7.32
N ILE A 40 -1.74 -7.03 -7.83
CA ILE A 40 -2.95 -7.75 -7.44
C ILE A 40 -3.48 -8.44 -8.70
N ASP A 41 -3.45 -9.77 -8.71
CA ASP A 41 -4.03 -10.60 -9.75
C ASP A 41 -5.17 -11.41 -9.14
N ILE A 42 -6.41 -11.08 -9.44
CA ILE A 42 -7.62 -11.70 -8.91
C ILE A 42 -8.57 -12.00 -10.07
N LYS A 43 -9.06 -13.23 -10.13
CA LYS A 43 -10.09 -13.67 -11.06
C LYS A 43 -11.43 -13.10 -10.62
N GLU A 44 -11.93 -12.09 -11.32
CA GLU A 44 -13.13 -11.34 -10.95
C GLU A 44 -14.37 -12.23 -10.87
N ASP A 45 -14.59 -13.08 -11.88
CA ASP A 45 -15.76 -13.95 -11.95
C ASP A 45 -15.83 -14.92 -10.76
N ARG A 46 -14.67 -15.49 -10.37
CA ARG A 46 -14.61 -16.41 -9.24
C ARG A 46 -14.79 -15.69 -7.91
N ALA A 47 -14.22 -14.48 -7.79
CA ALA A 47 -14.40 -13.65 -6.61
C ALA A 47 -15.88 -13.25 -6.43
N LEU A 48 -16.56 -12.83 -7.50
CA LEU A 48 -17.99 -12.51 -7.49
C LEU A 48 -18.83 -13.73 -7.15
N TYR A 49 -18.52 -14.90 -7.71
CA TYR A 49 -19.21 -16.15 -7.40
C TYR A 49 -19.18 -16.44 -5.89
N TRP A 50 -17.99 -16.46 -5.28
CA TRP A 50 -17.85 -16.75 -3.86
C TRP A 50 -18.51 -15.70 -2.98
N LEU A 51 -18.43 -14.43 -3.34
CA LEU A 51 -19.13 -13.36 -2.63
C LEU A 51 -20.66 -13.50 -2.71
N ASN A 52 -21.21 -13.98 -3.82
CA ASN A 52 -22.64 -14.21 -3.99
C ASN A 52 -23.14 -15.46 -3.24
N VAL A 53 -22.31 -16.49 -3.14
CA VAL A 53 -22.57 -17.67 -2.31
C VAL A 53 -22.55 -17.35 -0.81
N GLY A 54 -22.01 -16.18 -0.43
CA GLY A 54 -22.00 -15.72 0.96
C GLY A 54 -20.65 -15.84 1.65
N ALA A 55 -19.55 -16.07 0.91
CA ALA A 55 -18.22 -16.06 1.48
C ALA A 55 -17.90 -14.68 2.08
N GLN A 56 -17.36 -14.68 3.29
CA GLN A 56 -16.97 -13.47 4.00
C GLN A 56 -15.49 -13.17 3.76
N PRO A 57 -15.16 -12.05 3.10
CA PRO A 57 -13.76 -11.67 2.89
C PRO A 57 -13.16 -11.15 4.19
N THR A 58 -11.92 -11.51 4.48
CA THR A 58 -11.13 -10.87 5.53
C THR A 58 -10.87 -9.41 5.19
N ASP A 59 -10.54 -8.56 6.17
CA ASP A 59 -10.34 -7.12 5.96
C ASP A 59 -9.28 -6.83 4.89
N THR A 60 -8.19 -7.60 4.88
CA THR A 60 -7.14 -7.47 3.86
C THR A 60 -7.69 -7.79 2.47
N VAL A 61 -8.41 -8.92 2.31
CA VAL A 61 -9.00 -9.30 1.02
C VAL A 61 -10.05 -8.29 0.60
N LYS A 62 -10.88 -7.79 1.52
CA LYS A 62 -11.86 -6.73 1.26
C LYS A 62 -11.18 -5.46 0.70
N SER A 63 -10.05 -5.07 1.27
CA SER A 63 -9.25 -3.95 0.76
C SER A 63 -8.74 -4.21 -0.67
N LEU A 64 -8.22 -5.42 -0.96
CA LEU A 64 -7.76 -5.79 -2.30
C LEU A 64 -8.89 -5.83 -3.33
N LEU A 65 -10.05 -6.39 -2.96
CA LEU A 65 -11.25 -6.42 -3.81
C LEU A 65 -11.80 -5.01 -4.09
N ASN A 66 -11.77 -4.12 -3.09
CA ASN A 66 -12.10 -2.70 -3.28
C ASN A 66 -11.13 -2.01 -4.24
N GLN A 67 -9.84 -2.33 -4.15
CA GLN A 67 -8.85 -1.77 -5.07
C GLN A 67 -9.06 -2.23 -6.51
N LYS A 68 -9.61 -3.40 -6.74
CA LYS A 68 -9.98 -3.91 -8.06
C LYS A 68 -11.39 -3.50 -8.49
N GLY A 69 -12.20 -2.91 -7.60
CA GLY A 69 -13.58 -2.51 -7.88
C GLY A 69 -14.60 -3.65 -7.87
N ILE A 70 -14.20 -4.86 -7.45
CA ILE A 70 -15.06 -6.05 -7.47
C ILE A 70 -16.24 -5.90 -6.50
N ILE A 71 -16.03 -5.28 -5.35
CA ILE A 71 -17.11 -5.02 -4.37
C ILE A 71 -18.12 -4.02 -4.94
N LEU A 72 -17.63 -2.96 -5.60
CA LEU A 72 -18.50 -2.01 -6.28
C LEU A 72 -19.36 -2.68 -7.35
N LYS A 73 -18.76 -3.52 -8.19
CA LYS A 73 -19.44 -4.30 -9.22
C LYS A 73 -20.54 -5.18 -8.60
N LYS A 74 -20.23 -5.89 -7.49
CA LYS A 74 -21.21 -6.68 -6.75
C LYS A 74 -22.40 -5.83 -6.26
N GLU A 75 -22.13 -4.68 -5.66
CA GLU A 75 -23.18 -3.79 -5.14
C GLU A 75 -24.09 -3.24 -6.24
N LEU A 76 -23.50 -2.87 -7.38
CA LEU A 76 -24.25 -2.36 -8.53
C LEU A 76 -25.12 -3.45 -9.17
N THR A 77 -24.59 -4.68 -9.29
CA THR A 77 -25.35 -5.85 -9.75
C THR A 77 -26.48 -6.19 -8.77
N GLY A 78 -26.24 -6.12 -7.45
CA GLY A 78 -27.25 -6.33 -6.43
C GLY A 78 -28.37 -5.29 -6.42
N LYS A 79 -28.14 -4.07 -6.91
CA LYS A 79 -29.13 -3.02 -7.11
C LYS A 79 -29.96 -3.17 -8.39
N GLY A 80 -29.67 -4.19 -9.21
CA GLY A 80 -30.42 -4.45 -10.45
C GLY A 80 -30.19 -3.40 -11.54
N LEU A 81 -29.05 -2.71 -11.54
CA LEU A 81 -28.71 -1.75 -12.60
C LEU A 81 -28.36 -2.49 -13.90
N SER A 82 -28.68 -1.87 -15.05
CA SER A 82 -28.28 -2.40 -16.35
C SER A 82 -26.75 -2.45 -16.49
N GLU A 83 -26.25 -3.39 -17.29
CA GLU A 83 -24.80 -3.58 -17.50
C GLU A 83 -24.10 -2.30 -18.00
N GLU A 84 -24.76 -1.53 -18.87
CA GLU A 84 -24.26 -0.25 -19.37
C GLU A 84 -23.98 0.75 -18.24
N LYS A 85 -24.93 0.89 -17.29
CA LYS A 85 -24.77 1.77 -16.13
C LYS A 85 -23.70 1.28 -15.16
N ILE A 86 -23.54 -0.04 -15.06
CA ILE A 86 -22.46 -0.63 -14.24
C ILE A 86 -21.10 -0.28 -14.87
N GLN A 87 -20.98 -0.38 -16.18
CA GLN A 87 -19.74 -0.01 -16.89
C GLN A 87 -19.42 1.48 -16.75
N GLU A 88 -20.39 2.37 -16.96
CA GLU A 88 -20.18 3.81 -16.73
C GLU A 88 -19.70 4.14 -15.31
N GLN A 89 -20.27 3.51 -14.30
CA GLN A 89 -19.86 3.74 -12.92
C GLN A 89 -18.47 3.16 -12.63
N MET A 90 -18.12 2.04 -13.23
CA MET A 90 -16.78 1.46 -13.13
C MET A 90 -15.73 2.35 -13.80
N ASP A 91 -16.00 2.90 -14.97
CA ASP A 91 -15.12 3.83 -15.67
C ASP A 91 -14.91 5.13 -14.89
N ASN A 92 -15.99 5.68 -14.34
CA ASN A 92 -15.91 6.86 -13.47
C ASN A 92 -15.09 6.58 -12.21
N TRP A 93 -15.27 5.44 -11.60
CA TRP A 93 -14.50 5.01 -10.45
C TRP A 93 -13.01 4.83 -10.78
N GLN A 94 -12.67 4.25 -11.93
CA GLN A 94 -11.29 4.12 -12.40
C GLN A 94 -10.64 5.49 -12.61
N LYS A 95 -11.31 6.41 -13.31
CA LYS A 95 -10.84 7.79 -13.51
C LYS A 95 -10.57 8.51 -12.20
N LEU A 96 -11.48 8.41 -11.23
CA LEU A 96 -11.30 9.00 -9.89
C LEU A 96 -10.09 8.40 -9.16
N ARG A 97 -9.86 7.11 -9.29
CA ARG A 97 -8.69 6.45 -8.70
C ARG A 97 -7.38 6.88 -9.34
N GLU A 98 -7.32 7.01 -10.64
CA GLU A 98 -6.13 7.50 -11.35
C GLU A 98 -5.77 8.92 -10.93
N VAL A 99 -6.77 9.80 -10.84
CA VAL A 99 -6.57 11.17 -10.34
C VAL A 99 -6.04 11.16 -8.90
N LYS A 100 -6.62 10.32 -8.05
CA LYS A 100 -6.20 10.17 -6.65
C LYS A 100 -4.80 9.57 -6.51
N ALA A 101 -4.44 8.60 -7.36
CA ALA A 101 -3.10 8.03 -7.40
C ALA A 101 -2.05 9.06 -7.86
N LYS A 102 -2.36 9.87 -8.88
CA LYS A 102 -1.48 10.96 -9.36
C LYS A 102 -1.30 12.06 -8.32
N SER A 103 -2.33 12.39 -7.54
CA SER A 103 -2.24 13.38 -6.47
C SER A 103 -1.46 12.87 -5.25
N SER A 104 -1.58 11.60 -4.91
CA SER A 104 -0.85 10.99 -3.79
C SER A 104 0.63 10.80 -4.10
N SER A 105 0.99 10.48 -5.35
CA SER A 105 2.39 10.41 -5.77
C SER A 105 3.08 11.77 -5.75
N LYS A 106 2.38 12.86 -6.15
CA LYS A 106 2.88 14.23 -6.03
C LYS A 106 3.08 14.67 -4.57
N LYS A 107 2.18 14.27 -3.66
CA LYS A 107 2.33 14.56 -2.22
C LYS A 107 3.53 13.84 -1.62
N LYS A 108 3.69 12.54 -1.90
CA LYS A 108 4.86 11.76 -1.42
C LYS A 108 6.18 12.34 -1.92
N ALA A 109 6.28 12.74 -3.18
CA ALA A 109 7.48 13.35 -3.74
C ALA A 109 7.79 14.70 -3.05
N LYS A 110 6.78 15.49 -2.69
CA LYS A 110 6.96 16.77 -2.00
C LYS A 110 7.39 16.58 -0.54
N ASP A 111 6.82 15.60 0.17
CA ASP A 111 7.19 15.28 1.55
C ASP A 111 8.60 14.67 1.64
N GLU A 112 9.04 13.93 0.62
CA GLU A 112 10.38 13.34 0.55
C GLU A 112 11.47 14.40 0.26
N VAL A 113 11.15 15.44 -0.52
CA VAL A 113 12.04 16.59 -0.75
C VAL A 113 12.16 17.42 0.52
N VAL A 114 11.05 17.74 1.19
CA VAL A 114 11.04 18.51 2.45
C VAL A 114 11.76 17.79 3.58
N SER A 115 11.65 16.46 3.65
CA SER A 115 12.39 15.68 4.67
C SER A 115 13.89 15.61 4.39
N LYS A 116 14.30 15.61 3.12
CA LYS A 116 15.73 15.68 2.73
C LYS A 116 16.33 17.08 2.98
N GLU A 117 15.59 18.13 2.73
CA GLU A 117 16.03 19.50 3.06
C GLU A 117 16.22 19.70 4.57
N LYS A 118 15.27 19.27 5.39
CA LYS A 118 15.40 19.34 6.86
C LYS A 118 16.56 18.51 7.41
N ALA A 119 16.83 17.33 6.80
CA ALA A 119 17.96 16.50 7.21
C ALA A 119 19.31 17.09 6.80
N SER A 120 19.39 17.90 5.73
CA SER A 120 20.60 18.63 5.33
C SER A 120 20.84 19.86 6.20
N GLU A 121 19.81 20.58 6.60
CA GLU A 121 19.92 21.73 7.51
C GLU A 121 20.41 21.32 8.91
N GLN A 122 19.85 20.22 9.49
CA GLN A 122 20.32 19.70 10.77
C GLN A 122 21.75 19.18 10.75
N LYS A 123 22.23 18.74 9.58
CA LYS A 123 23.62 18.26 9.44
C LYS A 123 24.63 19.43 9.36
N VAL A 124 24.22 20.56 8.83
CA VAL A 124 25.06 21.79 8.78
C VAL A 124 25.14 22.43 10.16
N GLU A 125 24.03 22.51 10.89
CA GLU A 125 23.97 23.08 12.25
C GLU A 125 24.84 22.28 13.24
N ASN A 126 24.84 20.94 13.17
CA ASN A 126 25.72 20.07 13.97
C ASN A 126 27.20 20.17 13.64
N ILE A 127 27.56 20.60 12.43
CA ILE A 127 28.96 20.79 12.02
C ILE A 127 29.47 22.15 12.53
N GLU A 128 28.64 23.17 12.55
CA GLU A 128 28.98 24.48 13.09
C GLU A 128 29.16 24.45 14.61
N GLU A 129 28.30 23.70 15.34
CA GLU A 129 28.41 23.54 16.78
C GLU A 129 29.68 22.76 17.19
N SER A 130 30.05 21.72 16.42
CA SER A 130 31.28 20.95 16.69
C SER A 130 32.58 21.72 16.37
N THR A 131 32.53 22.70 15.45
CA THR A 131 33.68 23.55 15.13
C THR A 131 33.85 24.71 16.13
N ALA A 132 32.76 25.12 16.81
CA ALA A 132 32.82 26.13 17.87
C ALA A 132 33.45 25.58 19.16
N GLU A 133 33.17 24.32 19.53
CA GLU A 133 33.79 23.66 20.72
C GLU A 133 35.30 23.43 20.57
N VAL A 134 35.78 23.09 19.36
CA VAL A 134 37.23 22.89 19.10
C VAL A 134 38.03 24.18 19.14
N LYS A 135 37.42 25.35 18.87
CA LYS A 135 38.08 26.66 18.99
C LYS A 135 38.12 27.23 20.40
N GLY A 136 37.20 26.78 21.30
CA GLY A 136 37.19 27.19 22.71
C GLY A 136 38.22 26.46 23.58
N ALA A 137 38.70 25.29 23.18
CA ALA A 137 39.66 24.49 23.96
C ALA A 137 41.12 24.80 23.71
N ALA A 138 41.46 25.71 22.76
CA ALA A 138 42.84 26.02 22.39
C ALA A 138 43.39 27.33 23.02
N SER A 139 42.63 28.03 23.89
CA SER A 139 43.03 29.33 24.43
C SER A 139 43.44 29.35 25.91
N ASP A 140 43.44 28.21 26.62
CA ASP A 140 43.73 28.15 28.07
C ASP A 140 45.03 27.47 28.48
N THR A 141 46.05 27.39 27.61
CA THR A 141 47.36 26.91 28.01
C THR A 141 48.48 27.84 27.52
N ASN A 142 48.52 29.05 28.04
CA ASN A 142 49.81 29.79 28.09
C ASN A 142 49.74 31.01 29.01
N GLU A 143 49.71 30.79 30.33
CA GLU A 143 50.19 31.80 31.29
C GLU A 143 50.50 31.18 32.63
N SER A 144 51.71 30.70 32.83
CA SER A 144 52.38 30.57 34.12
C SER A 144 53.84 30.15 33.93
N GLN A 145 54.78 31.04 33.72
CA GLN A 145 56.09 31.15 34.36
C GLN A 145 56.73 32.47 34.05
#